data_bda53b2f6dd5825df503784d69fd3a68
#
_entry.id   bda53b2f6dd5825df503784d69fd3a68
#
_cell.length_a   1.000
_cell.length_b   1.000
_cell.length_c   1.000
_cell.angle_alpha   90.00
_cell.angle_beta   90.00
_cell.angle_gamma   90.00
#
_symmetry.space_group_name_H-M   'P 1'
#
loop_
_entity.id
_entity.type
_entity.pdbx_description
1 polymer ?
#
loop_
_entity_poly.entity_id
_entity_poly.type
_entity_poly.pdbx_seq_one_letter_code
_entity_poly.pdbx_strand_id
1 'polypeptide(L)'
;VIANKRTKIMPMEKGAAFLLKVGNGASPLQFTTVAGLRTTQLTVNTETVVVTNQGSGGWRELLSGAGVRSVSLSGAGVFTGSAAETRVKANALAGTIDDYQVAFEGGDTITGRFLITRLDYAGDFNGERTYTLALESSGPVVAA
;
A
#
# COMPACT_ATOMS: atom_id res chain seq x y z
N VAL A 1 -36.56 -7.99 -0.09
CA VAL A 1 -36.02 -7.52 1.17
C VAL A 1 -34.72 -8.22 1.48
N ILE A 2 -34.77 -9.51 1.70
CA ILE A 2 -33.57 -10.29 1.96
C ILE A 2 -32.65 -10.29 0.74
N ALA A 3 -33.23 -10.29 -0.45
CA ALA A 3 -32.47 -10.22 -1.69
C ALA A 3 -31.58 -8.99 -1.78
N ASN A 4 -32.03 -7.88 -1.25
CA ASN A 4 -31.23 -6.65 -1.26
C ASN A 4 -29.96 -6.79 -0.43
N LYS A 5 -30.06 -7.49 0.69
CA LYS A 5 -28.89 -7.73 1.53
C LYS A 5 -27.86 -8.59 0.83
N ARG A 6 -28.32 -9.61 0.13
CA ARG A 6 -27.43 -10.48 -0.64
C ARG A 6 -26.72 -9.72 -1.75
N THR A 7 -27.41 -8.81 -2.38
CA THR A 7 -26.82 -7.97 -3.41
C THR A 7 -25.65 -7.14 -2.87
N LYS A 8 -25.75 -6.69 -1.62
CA LYS A 8 -24.67 -5.93 -0.99
C LYS A 8 -23.47 -6.79 -0.62
N ILE A 9 -23.68 -8.08 -0.40
CA ILE A 9 -22.59 -8.98 -0.02
C ILE A 9 -21.64 -9.21 -1.20
N MET A 10 -22.16 -9.14 -2.43
CA MET A 10 -21.44 -9.55 -3.62
C MET A 10 -20.84 -8.42 -4.46
N PRO A 11 -21.01 -7.14 -4.15
CA PRO A 11 -20.49 -6.12 -5.03
C PRO A 11 -18.97 -6.13 -5.06
N MET A 12 -18.43 -5.85 -6.23
CA MET A 12 -17.00 -5.63 -6.39
C MET A 12 -16.63 -4.27 -5.81
N GLU A 13 -15.51 -4.19 -5.14
CA GLU A 13 -15.01 -2.91 -4.64
C GLU A 13 -14.53 -2.03 -5.79
N LYS A 14 -14.78 -0.75 -5.67
CA LYS A 14 -14.35 0.22 -6.67
C LYS A 14 -12.88 0.55 -6.48
N GLY A 15 -12.13 0.58 -7.56
CA GLY A 15 -10.73 0.99 -7.53
C GLY A 15 -10.54 2.42 -7.02
N ALA A 16 -11.52 3.30 -7.24
CA ALA A 16 -11.47 4.67 -6.76
C ALA A 16 -11.50 4.78 -5.23
N ALA A 17 -11.98 3.75 -4.54
CA ALA A 17 -12.01 3.71 -3.09
C ALA A 17 -10.78 3.03 -2.46
N PHE A 18 -9.89 2.52 -3.28
CA PHE A 18 -8.62 1.94 -2.85
C PHE A 18 -7.58 3.07 -2.79
N LEU A 19 -7.41 3.65 -1.62
CA LEU A 19 -6.67 4.91 -1.45
C LEU A 19 -5.40 4.73 -0.63
N LEU A 20 -4.33 5.36 -1.10
CA LEU A 20 -3.10 5.50 -0.32
C LEU A 20 -3.15 6.80 0.46
N LYS A 21 -2.84 6.70 1.74
CA LYS A 21 -2.81 7.85 2.66
C LYS A 21 -1.45 7.94 3.35
N VAL A 22 -1.03 9.14 3.67
CA VAL A 22 0.20 9.40 4.42
C VAL A 22 -0.14 10.05 5.75
N GLY A 23 0.60 9.68 6.80
CA GLY A 23 0.45 10.29 8.12
C GLY A 23 0.93 11.74 8.11
N ASN A 24 0.35 12.55 8.99
CA ASN A 24 0.70 13.97 9.11
C ASN A 24 1.70 14.26 10.23
N GLY A 25 2.15 13.25 10.95
CA GLY A 25 3.08 13.42 12.05
C GLY A 25 2.50 14.05 13.31
N ALA A 26 1.19 14.30 13.33
CA ALA A 26 0.53 14.90 14.49
C ALA A 26 0.21 13.86 15.57
N SER A 27 -0.17 14.33 16.74
CA SER A 27 -0.63 13.50 17.84
C SER A 27 -2.02 13.98 18.28
N PRO A 28 -3.10 13.21 18.06
CA PRO A 28 -3.13 11.89 17.43
C PRO A 28 -2.78 11.93 15.95
N LEU A 29 -2.22 10.83 15.46
CA LEU A 29 -1.84 10.70 14.07
C LEU A 29 -3.06 10.72 13.17
N GLN A 30 -3.01 11.58 12.14
CA GLN A 30 -4.05 11.68 11.13
C GLN A 30 -3.48 11.27 9.80
N PHE A 31 -4.30 10.63 8.96
CA PHE A 31 -3.88 10.22 7.63
C PHE A 31 -4.60 11.07 6.58
N THR A 32 -3.84 11.52 5.60
CA THR A 32 -4.35 12.33 4.50
C THR A 32 -4.16 11.59 3.19
N THR A 33 -5.19 11.54 2.37
CA THR A 33 -5.12 10.88 1.06
C THR A 33 -4.08 11.57 0.17
N VAL A 34 -3.24 10.76 -0.48
CA VAL A 34 -2.32 11.25 -1.49
C VAL A 34 -3.13 11.55 -2.75
N ALA A 35 -3.43 12.81 -2.94
CA ALA A 35 -4.29 13.25 -4.04
C ALA A 35 -3.63 13.01 -5.39
N GLY A 36 -4.44 12.86 -6.41
CA GLY A 36 -3.95 12.69 -7.77
C GLY A 36 -3.57 11.28 -8.15
N LEU A 37 -3.47 10.34 -7.21
CA LEU A 37 -3.21 8.94 -7.54
C LEU A 37 -4.38 8.34 -8.31
N ARG A 38 -4.09 7.76 -9.45
CA ARG A 38 -5.09 7.11 -10.31
C ARG A 38 -5.04 5.59 -10.16
N THR A 39 -3.89 5.04 -9.82
CA THR A 39 -3.73 3.62 -9.58
C THR A 39 -3.00 3.41 -8.26
N THR A 40 -3.38 2.37 -7.55
CA THR A 40 -2.73 1.97 -6.29
C THR A 40 -2.68 0.45 -6.28
N GLN A 41 -1.53 -0.10 -5.94
CA GLN A 41 -1.34 -1.55 -5.86
C GLN A 41 -0.65 -1.89 -4.55
N LEU A 42 -1.15 -2.92 -3.89
CA LEU A 42 -0.55 -3.45 -2.67
C LEU A 42 -0.20 -4.91 -2.88
N THR A 43 1.00 -5.30 -2.51
CA THR A 43 1.46 -6.68 -2.61
C THR A 43 2.01 -7.11 -1.26
N VAL A 44 1.54 -8.23 -0.76
CA VAL A 44 2.06 -8.85 0.46
C VAL A 44 3.03 -9.95 0.04
N ASN A 45 4.28 -9.85 0.52
CA ASN A 45 5.33 -10.79 0.22
C ASN A 45 5.68 -11.58 1.46
N THR A 46 5.85 -12.88 1.30
CA THR A 46 6.28 -13.77 2.38
C THR A 46 7.44 -14.61 1.90
N GLU A 47 8.54 -14.53 2.62
CA GLU A 47 9.68 -15.38 2.38
C GLU A 47 9.36 -16.78 2.89
N THR A 48 9.64 -17.81 2.08
CA THR A 48 9.34 -19.18 2.43
C THR A 48 10.55 -19.85 3.12
N VAL A 49 10.26 -20.67 4.13
CA VAL A 49 11.25 -21.50 4.78
C VAL A 49 10.90 -22.95 4.52
N VAL A 50 11.78 -23.66 3.83
CA VAL A 50 11.54 -25.05 3.41
C VAL A 50 11.97 -26.00 4.52
N VAL A 51 11.08 -26.90 4.92
CA VAL A 51 11.31 -27.91 5.94
C VAL A 51 11.05 -29.33 5.42
N THR A 52 11.14 -29.52 4.10
CA THR A 52 10.94 -30.80 3.45
C THR A 52 11.88 -31.86 4.00
N ASN A 53 11.36 -33.05 4.27
CA ASN A 53 12.15 -34.17 4.76
C ASN A 53 11.62 -35.48 4.14
N GLN A 54 12.19 -36.61 4.56
CA GLN A 54 11.79 -37.92 4.03
C GLN A 54 10.33 -38.24 4.31
N GLY A 55 9.78 -37.73 5.41
CA GLY A 55 8.37 -37.92 5.76
C GLY A 55 7.41 -37.12 4.90
N SER A 56 7.90 -36.21 4.07
CA SER A 56 7.05 -35.37 3.23
C SER A 56 6.51 -36.10 1.99
N GLY A 57 6.94 -37.31 1.72
CA GLY A 57 6.41 -38.13 0.63
C GLY A 57 6.69 -37.57 -0.77
N GLY A 58 7.79 -36.88 -0.94
CA GLY A 58 8.15 -36.26 -2.21
C GLY A 58 7.57 -34.87 -2.42
N TRP A 59 6.83 -34.36 -1.45
CA TRP A 59 6.25 -33.01 -1.53
C TRP A 59 7.06 -32.02 -0.74
N ARG A 60 7.17 -30.80 -1.27
CA ARG A 60 7.81 -29.70 -0.54
C ARG A 60 6.90 -29.23 0.59
N GLU A 61 7.48 -29.11 1.78
CA GLU A 61 6.76 -28.54 2.93
C GLU A 61 7.40 -27.23 3.35
N LEU A 62 6.58 -26.29 3.79
CA LEU A 62 6.98 -24.97 4.21
C LEU A 62 6.65 -24.75 5.69
N LEU A 63 7.51 -24.01 6.38
CA LEU A 63 7.28 -23.68 7.77
C LEU A 63 6.43 -22.43 7.87
N SER A 64 5.27 -22.55 8.51
CA SER A 64 4.33 -21.44 8.67
C SER A 64 4.88 -20.40 9.65
N GLY A 65 4.79 -19.13 9.27
CA GLY A 65 5.13 -18.01 10.13
C GLY A 65 6.61 -17.77 10.36
N ALA A 66 7.48 -18.53 9.71
CA ALA A 66 8.93 -18.44 9.94
C ALA A 66 9.64 -17.46 9.00
N GLY A 67 9.08 -17.20 7.82
CA GLY A 67 9.70 -16.33 6.83
C GLY A 67 9.46 -14.86 7.13
N VAL A 68 10.31 -14.02 6.55
CA VAL A 68 10.14 -12.57 6.62
C VAL A 68 8.95 -12.17 5.75
N ARG A 69 8.06 -11.39 6.32
CA ARG A 69 6.89 -10.84 5.62
C ARG A 69 7.11 -9.36 5.37
N SER A 70 6.69 -8.91 4.21
CA SER A 70 6.79 -7.50 3.85
C SER A 70 5.61 -7.11 2.97
N VAL A 71 5.35 -5.83 2.89
CA VAL A 71 4.30 -5.26 2.03
C VAL A 71 4.94 -4.26 1.10
N SER A 72 4.63 -4.38 -0.18
CA SER A 72 5.07 -3.43 -1.19
C SER A 72 3.84 -2.65 -1.67
N LEU A 73 3.98 -1.34 -1.77
CA LEU A 73 2.96 -0.47 -2.31
C LEU A 73 3.49 0.23 -3.55
N SER A 74 2.65 0.40 -4.54
CA SER A 74 2.98 1.20 -5.71
C SER A 74 1.76 1.98 -6.16
N GLY A 75 2.00 3.08 -6.82
CA GLY A 75 0.93 3.91 -7.34
C GLY A 75 1.43 4.83 -8.43
N ALA A 76 0.50 5.31 -9.24
CA ALA A 76 0.79 6.27 -10.28
C ALA A 76 -0.35 7.27 -10.38
N GLY A 77 -0.04 8.49 -10.76
CA GLY A 77 -1.07 9.50 -10.87
C GLY A 77 -0.56 10.83 -11.41
N VAL A 78 -1.37 11.84 -11.22
CA VAL A 78 -1.10 13.20 -11.67
C VAL A 78 -0.76 14.06 -10.46
N PHE A 79 0.29 14.86 -10.60
CA PHE A 79 0.72 15.75 -9.53
C PHE A 79 -0.25 16.93 -9.41
N THR A 80 -0.87 17.06 -8.24
CA THR A 80 -1.84 18.14 -7.97
C THR A 80 -1.32 19.20 -7.02
N GLY A 81 -0.14 19.00 -6.42
CA GLY A 81 0.43 19.94 -5.48
C GLY A 81 -0.16 19.89 -4.08
N SER A 82 -0.83 18.82 -3.71
CA SER A 82 -1.43 18.69 -2.37
C SER A 82 -0.36 18.60 -1.28
N ALA A 83 -0.76 18.88 -0.04
CA ALA A 83 0.14 18.78 1.12
C ALA A 83 0.65 17.34 1.31
N ALA A 84 -0.20 16.35 1.06
CA ALA A 84 0.18 14.95 1.14
C ALA A 84 1.26 14.59 0.12
N GLU A 85 1.13 15.06 -1.10
CA GLU A 85 2.14 14.84 -2.14
C GLU A 85 3.47 15.52 -1.80
N THR A 86 3.42 16.71 -1.21
CA THR A 86 4.61 17.42 -0.76
C THR A 86 5.33 16.64 0.34
N ARG A 87 4.58 16.06 1.26
CA ARG A 87 5.14 15.22 2.33
C ARG A 87 5.79 13.96 1.75
N VAL A 88 5.13 13.31 0.79
CA VAL A 88 5.66 12.15 0.09
C VAL A 88 6.99 12.50 -0.60
N LYS A 89 7.04 13.61 -1.29
CA LYS A 89 8.25 14.09 -1.95
C LYS A 89 9.37 14.33 -0.95
N ALA A 90 9.08 14.98 0.16
CA ALA A 90 10.07 15.24 1.21
C ALA A 90 10.59 13.95 1.81
N ASN A 91 9.71 12.98 2.06
CA ASN A 91 10.12 11.67 2.58
C ASN A 91 11.01 10.92 1.58
N ALA A 92 10.72 11.01 0.30
CA ALA A 92 11.52 10.37 -0.74
C ALA A 92 12.92 10.97 -0.81
N LEU A 93 13.00 12.29 -0.77
CA LEU A 93 14.28 12.98 -0.86
C LEU A 93 15.15 12.78 0.39
N ALA A 94 14.54 12.70 1.56
CA ALA A 94 15.26 12.49 2.81
C ALA A 94 15.51 11.02 3.15
N GLY A 95 14.86 10.08 2.46
CA GLY A 95 14.94 8.67 2.80
C GLY A 95 14.28 8.35 4.13
N THR A 96 13.23 9.07 4.49
CA THR A 96 12.56 8.95 5.78
C THR A 96 11.48 7.89 5.75
N ILE A 97 11.47 7.04 6.78
CA ILE A 97 10.38 6.09 7.01
C ILE A 97 9.25 6.86 7.68
N ASP A 98 8.05 6.74 7.14
CA ASP A 98 6.88 7.45 7.66
C ASP A 98 5.69 6.50 7.74
N ASP A 99 4.61 6.95 8.36
CA ASP A 99 3.39 6.18 8.50
C ASP A 99 2.51 6.33 7.26
N TYR A 100 2.09 5.20 6.71
CA TYR A 100 1.21 5.16 5.55
C TYR A 100 0.06 4.22 5.82
N GLN A 101 -1.06 4.47 5.17
CA GLN A 101 -2.25 3.66 5.30
C GLN A 101 -2.88 3.46 3.92
N VAL A 102 -3.34 2.24 3.67
CA VAL A 102 -4.16 1.93 2.51
C VAL A 102 -5.57 1.66 3.00
N ALA A 103 -6.52 2.38 2.45
CA ALA A 103 -7.93 2.24 2.79
C ALA A 103 -8.66 1.54 1.64
N PHE A 104 -9.54 0.61 1.99
CA PHE A 104 -10.39 -0.12 1.06
C PHE A 104 -11.82 0.37 1.15
N GLU A 105 -12.62 0.11 0.13
CA GLU A 105 -14.01 0.57 0.07
C GLU A 105 -14.84 0.07 1.26
N GLY A 106 -14.59 -1.14 1.71
CA GLY A 106 -15.33 -1.73 2.82
C GLY A 106 -15.02 -1.15 4.19
N GLY A 107 -14.13 -0.17 4.27
CA GLY A 107 -13.72 0.42 5.54
C GLY A 107 -12.50 -0.23 6.17
N ASP A 108 -12.03 -1.34 5.62
CA ASP A 108 -10.81 -1.98 6.08
C ASP A 108 -9.61 -1.12 5.75
N THR A 109 -8.59 -1.17 6.59
CA THR A 109 -7.34 -0.43 6.37
C THR A 109 -6.15 -1.29 6.66
N ILE A 110 -5.06 -1.01 5.97
CA ILE A 110 -3.75 -1.59 6.25
C ILE A 110 -2.82 -0.43 6.57
N THR A 111 -2.26 -0.45 7.77
CA THR A 111 -1.44 0.64 8.29
C THR A 111 -0.07 0.10 8.66
N GLY A 112 0.97 0.84 8.33
CA GLY A 112 2.32 0.49 8.69
C GLY A 112 3.30 1.59 8.35
N ARG A 113 4.56 1.34 8.65
CA ARG A 113 5.64 2.26 8.33
C ARG A 113 6.30 1.80 7.04
N PHE A 114 6.53 2.74 6.14
CA PHE A 114 7.05 2.46 4.81
C PHE A 114 8.17 3.42 4.46
N LEU A 115 9.10 2.92 3.67
CA LEU A 115 10.14 3.73 3.05
C LEU A 115 9.81 3.88 1.57
N ILE A 116 9.88 5.08 1.05
CA ILE A 116 9.72 5.30 -0.38
C ILE A 116 11.02 4.88 -1.07
N THR A 117 10.93 3.83 -1.88
CA THR A 117 12.09 3.28 -2.57
C THR A 117 12.25 3.88 -3.96
N ARG A 118 11.19 4.46 -4.50
CA ARG A 118 11.23 5.06 -5.82
C ARG A 118 10.14 6.12 -5.96
N LEU A 119 10.51 7.26 -6.51
CA LEU A 119 9.57 8.32 -6.86
C LEU A 119 10.03 8.92 -8.18
N ASP A 120 9.25 8.72 -9.23
CA ASP A 120 9.54 9.24 -10.56
C ASP A 120 8.54 10.33 -10.90
N TYR A 121 9.04 11.44 -11.41
CA TYR A 121 8.21 12.49 -11.99
C TYR A 121 8.46 12.54 -13.48
N ALA A 122 7.41 12.75 -14.25
CA ALA A 122 7.48 12.95 -15.68
C ALA A 122 6.50 14.05 -16.07
N GLY A 123 6.85 14.80 -17.10
CA GLY A 123 5.98 15.86 -17.58
C GLY A 123 6.38 16.30 -18.96
N ASP A 124 5.37 16.55 -19.80
CA ASP A 124 5.54 17.10 -21.11
C ASP A 124 5.35 18.61 -21.06
N PHE A 125 5.93 19.31 -22.03
CA PHE A 125 5.87 20.79 -22.06
C PHE A 125 4.44 21.32 -22.00
N ASN A 126 3.50 20.64 -22.68
CA ASN A 126 2.09 21.03 -22.74
C ASN A 126 1.16 20.04 -22.04
N GLY A 127 1.71 19.10 -21.29
CA GLY A 127 0.94 18.01 -20.68
C GLY A 127 0.89 18.07 -19.17
N GLU A 128 0.18 17.11 -18.60
CA GLU A 128 0.12 16.93 -17.16
C GLU A 128 1.46 16.45 -16.62
N ARG A 129 1.78 16.87 -15.42
CA ARG A 129 2.91 16.30 -14.69
C ARG A 129 2.42 15.06 -13.96
N THR A 130 3.02 13.93 -14.28
CA THR A 130 2.66 12.64 -13.70
C THR A 130 3.75 12.15 -12.77
N TYR A 131 3.40 11.22 -11.88
CA TYR A 131 4.38 10.58 -11.02
C TYR A 131 4.06 9.12 -10.80
N THR A 132 5.10 8.35 -10.49
CA THR A 132 4.97 6.97 -10.03
C THR A 132 5.73 6.83 -8.73
N LEU A 133 5.25 5.95 -7.86
CA LEU A 133 5.69 5.84 -6.48
C LEU A 133 5.76 4.37 -6.10
N ALA A 134 6.82 3.99 -5.41
CA ALA A 134 6.96 2.65 -4.84
C ALA A 134 7.44 2.75 -3.40
N LEU A 135 6.83 1.96 -2.52
CA LEU A 135 7.15 1.93 -1.11
C LEU A 135 7.34 0.49 -0.65
N GLU A 136 8.21 0.31 0.34
CA GLU A 136 8.42 -0.98 1.00
C GLU A 136 8.20 -0.82 2.49
N SER A 137 7.57 -1.82 3.09
CA SER A 137 7.30 -1.79 4.53
C SER A 137 8.55 -1.96 5.36
N SER A 138 8.56 -1.31 6.52
CA SER A 138 9.61 -1.45 7.53
C SER A 138 8.93 -1.73 8.87
N GLY A 139 9.00 -2.96 9.33
CA GLY A 139 8.35 -3.40 10.54
C GLY A 139 6.95 -3.94 10.31
N PRO A 140 6.18 -4.13 11.38
CA PRO A 140 4.85 -4.74 11.28
C PRO A 140 3.86 -3.87 10.52
N VAL A 141 2.99 -4.52 9.78
CA VAL A 141 1.87 -3.90 9.09
C VAL A 141 0.60 -4.48 9.69
N VAL A 142 -0.32 -3.61 10.06
CA VAL A 142 -1.53 -3.99 10.79
C VAL A 142 -2.75 -3.77 9.93
N ALA A 143 -3.61 -4.79 9.86
CA ALA A 143 -4.91 -4.72 9.21
C ALA A 143 -5.98 -4.41 10.26
N ALA A 144 -6.88 -3.49 9.93
CA ALA A 144 -7.95 -3.11 10.85
C ALA A 144 -9.31 -3.05 10.18
#